data_9a525d084d6505ff27f2771b4b6cf083
#
_entry.id   9a525d084d6505ff27f2771b4b6cf083
#
_cell.length_a   1.000
_cell.length_b   1.000
_cell.length_c   1.000
_cell.angle_alpha   90.00
_cell.angle_beta   90.00
_cell.angle_gamma   90.00
#
_symmetry.space_group_name_H-M   'P 1'
#
loop_
_entity.id
_entity.type
_entity.pdbx_description
1 polymer ?
#
loop_
_entity_poly.entity_id
_entity_poly.type
_entity_poly.pdbx_seq_one_letter_code
_entity_poly.pdbx_strand_id
1 'polypeptide(L)'
;MCIRDRLIAYIYSINNKKRAKTLFRLIIAIAILITISDQTSNLFKDSFQRLRPCYNELISDSLRLLKESCGGRYGFFSAHASNSFSLAIFFGLLLRSSNRLFIFLFAIYAFLISYSRIYLGVHYPIDILVGAIFGTINAIVLFKIYLYSFNFLNKS
;
A
#
# COMPACT_ATOMS: atom_id res chain seq x y z
N MET A 1 -16.78 -22.14 -8.76
CA MET A 1 -15.37 -21.72 -8.94
C MET A 1 -15.32 -20.19 -8.96
N CYS A 2 -14.68 -19.60 -7.97
CA CYS A 2 -14.65 -18.12 -7.80
C CYS A 2 -13.79 -17.48 -8.90
N ILE A 3 -14.15 -16.28 -9.36
CA ILE A 3 -13.42 -15.52 -10.43
C ILE A 3 -11.91 -15.42 -10.15
N ARG A 4 -11.54 -15.42 -8.87
CA ARG A 4 -10.15 -15.38 -8.40
C ARG A 4 -9.35 -16.68 -8.61
N ASP A 5 -10.01 -17.82 -8.44
CA ASP A 5 -9.37 -19.13 -8.66
C ASP A 5 -9.04 -19.29 -10.14
N ARG A 6 -9.87 -18.67 -11.00
CA ARG A 6 -9.58 -18.55 -12.42
C ARG A 6 -8.35 -17.69 -12.72
N LEU A 7 -8.09 -16.61 -11.95
CA LEU A 7 -6.93 -15.75 -12.20
C LEU A 7 -5.61 -16.50 -11.94
N ILE A 8 -5.52 -17.23 -10.83
CA ILE A 8 -4.32 -18.00 -10.48
C ILE A 8 -4.15 -19.21 -11.40
N ALA A 9 -5.21 -20.00 -11.59
CA ALA A 9 -5.22 -21.11 -12.55
C ALA A 9 -4.95 -20.61 -13.98
N TYR A 10 -5.47 -19.45 -14.32
CA TYR A 10 -5.28 -18.78 -15.59
C TYR A 10 -3.82 -18.36 -15.76
N ILE A 11 -3.13 -17.79 -14.78
CA ILE A 11 -1.70 -17.45 -14.84
C ILE A 11 -0.83 -18.72 -15.03
N TYR A 12 -1.24 -19.85 -14.43
CA TYR A 12 -0.48 -21.10 -14.55
C TYR A 12 -0.79 -21.90 -15.84
N SER A 13 -2.00 -21.82 -16.39
CA SER A 13 -2.47 -22.65 -17.51
C SER A 13 -2.30 -22.00 -18.89
N ILE A 14 -1.80 -20.76 -18.96
CA ILE A 14 -1.84 -19.97 -20.19
C ILE A 14 -0.56 -20.02 -21.01
N ASN A 15 -0.79 -20.00 -22.34
CA ASN A 15 0.19 -19.68 -23.37
C ASN A 15 0.99 -18.40 -23.02
N ASN A 16 2.31 -18.41 -23.17
CA ASN A 16 3.24 -17.35 -22.76
C ASN A 16 2.81 -15.91 -23.11
N LYS A 17 2.13 -15.68 -24.23
CA LYS A 17 1.65 -14.35 -24.64
C LYS A 17 0.53 -13.80 -23.74
N LYS A 18 -0.42 -14.64 -23.32
CA LYS A 18 -1.51 -14.22 -22.42
C LYS A 18 -1.00 -13.99 -21.00
N ARG A 19 -0.05 -14.81 -20.56
CA ARG A 19 0.64 -14.65 -19.27
C ARG A 19 1.36 -13.31 -19.18
N ALA A 20 2.11 -12.93 -20.21
CA ALA A 20 2.81 -11.64 -20.28
C ALA A 20 1.83 -10.46 -20.19
N LYS A 21 0.68 -10.50 -20.89
CA LYS A 21 -0.34 -9.45 -20.80
C LYS A 21 -0.93 -9.33 -19.41
N THR A 22 -1.18 -10.42 -18.71
CA THR A 22 -1.72 -10.40 -17.34
C THR A 22 -0.71 -9.83 -16.36
N LEU A 23 0.57 -10.21 -16.45
CA LEU A 23 1.64 -9.65 -15.64
C LEU A 23 1.84 -8.16 -15.90
N PHE A 24 1.80 -7.73 -17.14
CA PHE A 24 1.90 -6.32 -17.52
C PHE A 24 0.77 -5.48 -16.89
N ARG A 25 -0.47 -5.96 -16.94
CA ARG A 25 -1.61 -5.30 -16.28
C ARG A 25 -1.44 -5.23 -14.77
N LEU A 26 -0.92 -6.28 -14.16
CA LEU A 26 -0.64 -6.30 -12.72
C LEU A 26 0.41 -5.25 -12.35
N ILE A 27 1.48 -5.14 -13.13
CA ILE A 27 2.53 -4.12 -12.93
C ILE A 27 1.93 -2.71 -13.04
N ILE A 28 1.10 -2.45 -14.04
CA ILE A 28 0.40 -1.16 -14.19
C ILE A 28 -0.48 -0.88 -12.98
N ALA A 29 -1.27 -1.85 -12.52
CA ALA A 29 -2.12 -1.69 -11.35
C ALA A 29 -1.33 -1.35 -10.09
N ILE A 30 -0.18 -2.00 -9.87
CA ILE A 30 0.72 -1.71 -8.74
C ILE A 30 1.30 -0.29 -8.87
N ALA A 31 1.75 0.10 -10.06
CA ALA A 31 2.28 1.44 -10.30
C ALA A 31 1.23 2.52 -10.01
N ILE A 32 0.00 2.35 -10.48
CA ILE A 32 -1.13 3.25 -10.19
C ILE A 32 -1.42 3.29 -8.69
N LEU A 33 -1.44 2.14 -8.01
CA LEU A 33 -1.69 2.03 -6.58
C LEU A 33 -0.70 2.86 -5.76
N ILE A 34 0.58 2.72 -6.03
CA ILE A 34 1.66 3.45 -5.35
C ILE A 34 1.57 4.95 -5.69
N THR A 35 1.38 5.30 -6.96
CA THR A 35 1.29 6.70 -7.40
C THR A 35 0.13 7.42 -6.70
N ILE A 36 -1.07 6.84 -6.67
CA ILE A 36 -2.23 7.44 -5.99
C ILE A 36 -1.93 7.62 -4.51
N SER A 37 -1.36 6.61 -3.86
CA SER A 37 -1.02 6.63 -2.44
C SER A 37 -0.01 7.74 -2.12
N ASP A 38 1.06 7.87 -2.89
CA ASP A 38 2.10 8.88 -2.69
C ASP A 38 1.59 10.30 -2.98
N GLN A 39 0.88 10.50 -4.10
CA GLN A 39 0.33 11.81 -4.45
C GLN A 39 -0.68 12.29 -3.42
N THR A 40 -1.58 11.40 -2.97
CA THR A 40 -2.54 11.73 -1.91
C THR A 40 -1.82 12.09 -0.61
N SER A 41 -0.81 11.32 -0.21
CA SER A 41 -0.01 11.62 0.99
C SER A 41 0.70 12.97 0.88
N ASN A 42 1.27 13.31 -0.27
CA ASN A 42 1.95 14.59 -0.48
C ASN A 42 0.97 15.75 -0.43
N LEU A 43 -0.18 15.63 -1.09
CA LEU A 43 -1.25 16.63 -1.03
C LEU A 43 -1.69 16.93 0.41
N PHE A 44 -1.85 15.89 1.23
CA PHE A 44 -2.20 16.05 2.64
C PHE A 44 -1.08 16.69 3.46
N LYS A 45 0.19 16.36 3.21
CA LYS A 45 1.33 17.01 3.87
C LYS A 45 1.39 18.51 3.58
N ASP A 46 1.18 18.87 2.30
CA ASP A 46 1.21 20.27 1.87
C ASP A 46 0.01 21.05 2.42
N SER A 47 -1.18 20.40 2.53
CA SER A 47 -2.40 21.04 3.03
C SER A 47 -2.40 21.20 4.55
N PHE A 48 -2.03 20.16 5.31
CA PHE A 48 -2.08 20.17 6.77
C PHE A 48 -0.83 20.71 7.44
N GLN A 49 0.32 20.70 6.77
CA GLN A 49 1.60 21.20 7.23
C GLN A 49 1.98 20.77 8.65
N ARG A 50 1.51 19.59 9.08
CA ARG A 50 1.79 19.06 10.41
C ARG A 50 3.24 18.62 10.50
N LEU A 51 4.00 19.22 11.41
CA LEU A 51 5.40 18.89 11.66
C LEU A 51 5.54 17.42 12.10
N ARG A 52 6.62 16.80 11.65
CA ARG A 52 7.03 15.48 12.16
C ARG A 52 7.47 15.59 13.61
N PRO A 53 7.43 14.49 14.40
CA PRO A 53 7.89 14.49 15.79
C PRO A 53 9.26 15.12 15.99
N CYS A 54 10.19 14.82 15.10
CA CYS A 54 11.58 15.30 15.15
C CYS A 54 11.77 16.80 14.84
N TYR A 55 10.78 17.48 14.28
CA TYR A 55 10.75 18.93 14.08
C TYR A 55 9.85 19.65 15.08
N ASN A 56 9.26 18.92 16.01
CA ASN A 56 8.42 19.50 17.06
C ASN A 56 9.28 19.78 18.28
N GLU A 57 9.55 21.07 18.57
CA GLU A 57 10.40 21.53 19.65
C GLU A 57 9.98 21.00 21.04
N LEU A 58 8.68 20.73 21.26
CA LEU A 58 8.17 20.23 22.54
C LEU A 58 8.60 18.78 22.84
N ILE A 59 8.95 18.00 21.83
CA ILE A 59 9.25 16.57 21.98
C ILE A 59 10.57 16.14 21.35
N SER A 60 11.19 16.98 20.51
CA SER A 60 12.42 16.66 19.79
C SER A 60 13.54 16.21 20.74
N ASP A 61 13.69 16.89 21.87
CA ASP A 61 14.74 16.60 22.86
C ASP A 61 14.52 15.28 23.59
N SER A 62 13.27 14.80 23.64
CA SER A 62 12.90 13.52 24.24
C SER A 62 12.95 12.35 23.26
N LEU A 63 13.14 12.64 21.94
CA LEU A 63 13.17 11.63 20.89
C LEU A 63 14.58 11.17 20.60
N ARG A 64 14.83 9.88 20.72
CA ARG A 64 16.04 9.26 20.21
C ARG A 64 15.88 9.01 18.70
N LEU A 65 16.33 9.95 17.88
CA LEU A 65 16.40 9.75 16.43
C LEU A 65 17.44 8.67 16.10
N LEU A 66 17.00 7.60 15.47
CA LEU A 66 17.86 6.51 15.02
C LEU A 66 18.36 6.70 13.58
N LYS A 67 17.98 7.80 12.95
CA LYS A 67 18.32 8.15 11.58
C LYS A 67 18.96 9.53 11.53
N GLU A 68 19.99 9.69 10.69
CA GLU A 68 20.72 10.96 10.53
C GLU A 68 19.84 12.13 10.07
N SER A 69 18.77 11.85 9.33
CA SER A 69 17.83 12.88 8.89
C SER A 69 16.38 12.42 9.05
N CYS A 70 15.53 13.34 9.47
CA CYS A 70 14.10 13.11 9.63
C CYS A 70 13.33 13.09 8.29
N GLY A 71 13.98 13.43 7.18
CA GLY A 71 13.33 13.61 5.88
C GLY A 71 12.59 14.94 5.79
N GLY A 72 11.52 15.01 5.00
CA GLY A 72 10.74 16.24 4.82
C GLY A 72 10.10 16.75 6.12
N ARG A 73 9.82 18.06 6.17
CA ARG A 73 9.34 18.75 7.37
C ARG A 73 7.96 18.27 7.83
N TYR A 74 7.05 17.98 6.90
CA TYR A 74 5.67 17.62 7.20
C TYR A 74 5.46 16.11 7.15
N GLY A 75 4.61 15.58 8.04
CA GLY A 75 4.44 14.14 8.29
C GLY A 75 3.05 13.58 8.06
N PHE A 76 1.99 14.39 7.98
CA PHE A 76 0.62 13.89 7.90
C PHE A 76 0.16 13.70 6.44
N PHE A 77 -0.28 12.52 6.11
CA PHE A 77 -0.15 11.21 6.75
C PHE A 77 1.06 10.42 6.20
N SER A 78 1.35 9.25 6.79
CA SER A 78 2.51 8.43 6.39
C SER A 78 2.30 7.73 5.04
N ALA A 79 3.05 8.13 4.01
CA ALA A 79 3.08 7.46 2.72
C ALA A 79 3.56 6.00 2.82
N HIS A 80 4.52 5.70 3.72
CA HIS A 80 4.98 4.34 3.92
C HIS A 80 3.88 3.43 4.48
N ALA A 81 3.07 3.92 5.42
CA ALA A 81 1.93 3.17 5.93
C ALA A 81 0.88 2.99 4.83
N SER A 82 0.55 4.05 4.08
CA SER A 82 -0.40 3.98 2.98
C SER A 82 0.03 2.97 1.91
N ASN A 83 1.27 3.02 1.46
CA ASN A 83 1.81 2.11 0.44
C ASN A 83 1.86 0.66 0.94
N SER A 84 2.37 0.42 2.15
CA SER A 84 2.46 -0.95 2.67
C SER A 84 1.09 -1.59 2.89
N PHE A 85 0.10 -0.85 3.42
CA PHE A 85 -1.27 -1.34 3.55
C PHE A 85 -1.96 -1.51 2.18
N SER A 86 -1.73 -0.59 1.23
CA SER A 86 -2.24 -0.72 -0.13
C SER A 86 -1.78 -2.02 -0.78
N LEU A 87 -0.48 -2.29 -0.75
CA LEU A 87 0.10 -3.51 -1.33
C LEU A 87 -0.38 -4.75 -0.57
N ALA A 88 -0.38 -4.71 0.76
CA ALA A 88 -0.81 -5.84 1.59
C ALA A 88 -2.26 -6.25 1.31
N ILE A 89 -3.17 -5.29 1.25
CA ILE A 89 -4.59 -5.56 0.97
C ILE A 89 -4.79 -5.98 -0.48
N PHE A 90 -4.15 -5.31 -1.45
CA PHE A 90 -4.28 -5.66 -2.86
C PHE A 90 -3.81 -7.10 -3.13
N PHE A 91 -2.60 -7.47 -2.69
CA PHE A 91 -2.09 -8.83 -2.84
C PHE A 91 -2.82 -9.85 -1.97
N GLY A 92 -3.20 -9.47 -0.75
CA GLY A 92 -4.04 -10.30 0.11
C GLY A 92 -5.36 -10.67 -0.55
N LEU A 93 -6.03 -9.72 -1.20
CA LEU A 93 -7.25 -9.96 -1.97
C LEU A 93 -6.99 -10.78 -3.24
N LEU A 94 -5.87 -10.55 -3.91
CA LEU A 94 -5.49 -11.27 -5.13
C LEU A 94 -5.19 -12.75 -4.84
N LEU A 95 -4.48 -13.05 -3.75
CA LEU A 95 -4.01 -14.40 -3.39
C LEU A 95 -4.92 -15.14 -2.40
N ARG A 96 -5.99 -14.49 -1.91
CA ARG A 96 -6.90 -15.05 -0.89
C ARG A 96 -7.47 -16.43 -1.25
N SER A 97 -7.65 -16.74 -2.54
CA SER A 97 -8.16 -18.03 -2.98
C SER A 97 -7.11 -19.14 -2.93
N SER A 98 -5.84 -18.79 -3.07
CA SER A 98 -4.74 -19.74 -3.02
C SER A 98 -4.50 -20.21 -1.56
N ASN A 99 -4.31 -19.23 -0.66
CA ASN A 99 -4.16 -19.53 0.76
C ASN A 99 -4.51 -18.27 1.58
N ARG A 100 -5.39 -18.43 2.58
CA ARG A 100 -5.76 -17.34 3.49
C ARG A 100 -4.58 -16.83 4.34
N LEU A 101 -3.57 -17.66 4.54
CA LEU A 101 -2.36 -17.28 5.28
C LEU A 101 -1.66 -16.06 4.65
N PHE A 102 -1.72 -15.87 3.32
CA PHE A 102 -1.12 -14.71 2.66
C PHE A 102 -1.68 -13.38 3.16
N ILE A 103 -2.98 -13.31 3.50
CA ILE A 103 -3.56 -12.07 4.04
C ILE A 103 -2.87 -11.71 5.37
N PHE A 104 -2.67 -12.68 6.25
CA PHE A 104 -2.01 -12.46 7.54
C PHE A 104 -0.55 -12.08 7.38
N LEU A 105 0.19 -12.76 6.50
CA LEU A 105 1.60 -12.44 6.23
C LEU A 105 1.77 -11.01 5.68
N PHE A 106 0.93 -10.60 4.73
CA PHE A 106 0.96 -9.25 4.20
C PHE A 106 0.51 -8.20 5.22
N ALA A 107 -0.47 -8.53 6.07
CA ALA A 107 -0.89 -7.63 7.15
C ALA A 107 0.23 -7.44 8.20
N ILE A 108 0.92 -8.51 8.60
CA ILE A 108 2.07 -8.43 9.49
C ILE A 108 3.18 -7.58 8.85
N TYR A 109 3.50 -7.80 7.58
CA TYR A 109 4.48 -7.00 6.85
C TYR A 109 4.12 -5.50 6.86
N ALA A 110 2.87 -5.16 6.51
CA ALA A 110 2.41 -3.78 6.50
C ALA A 110 2.47 -3.14 7.90
N PHE A 111 2.11 -3.90 8.93
CA PHE A 111 2.22 -3.46 10.33
C PHE A 111 3.67 -3.18 10.72
N LEU A 112 4.60 -4.08 10.44
CA LEU A 112 6.02 -3.93 10.78
C LEU A 112 6.64 -2.71 10.09
N ILE A 113 6.38 -2.51 8.80
CA ILE A 113 6.84 -1.33 8.05
C ILE A 113 6.26 -0.05 8.67
N SER A 114 4.99 -0.05 9.00
CA SER A 114 4.31 1.10 9.58
C SER A 114 4.82 1.41 10.98
N TYR A 115 4.96 0.40 11.83
CA TYR A 115 5.52 0.53 13.16
C TYR A 115 6.95 1.06 13.14
N SER A 116 7.76 0.62 12.18
CA SER A 116 9.14 1.11 12.04
C SER A 116 9.21 2.64 11.88
N ARG A 117 8.16 3.29 11.34
CA ARG A 117 8.12 4.76 11.18
C ARG A 117 7.90 5.47 12.50
N ILE A 118 7.14 4.87 13.43
CA ILE A 118 7.00 5.36 14.81
C ILE A 118 8.32 5.17 15.55
N TYR A 119 8.89 3.97 15.46
CA TYR A 119 10.16 3.62 16.12
C TYR A 119 11.31 4.53 15.70
N LEU A 120 11.36 4.94 14.42
CA LEU A 120 12.35 5.90 13.91
C LEU A 120 12.06 7.36 14.32
N GLY A 121 10.96 7.66 15.03
CA GLY A 121 10.61 9.02 15.44
C GLY A 121 10.18 9.95 14.30
N VAL A 122 9.84 9.43 13.12
CA VAL A 122 9.52 10.24 11.93
C VAL A 122 8.03 10.46 11.69
N HIS A 123 7.16 9.69 12.36
CA HIS A 123 5.71 9.80 12.26
C HIS A 123 5.02 9.58 13.60
N TYR A 124 3.92 10.28 13.83
CA TYR A 124 3.02 10.01 14.94
C TYR A 124 2.18 8.75 14.68
N PRO A 125 1.69 8.06 15.73
CA PRO A 125 0.78 6.92 15.55
C PRO A 125 -0.44 7.23 14.68
N ILE A 126 -1.01 8.43 14.81
CA ILE A 126 -2.16 8.87 14.01
C ILE A 126 -1.82 9.01 12.51
N ASP A 127 -0.58 9.39 12.15
CA ASP A 127 -0.15 9.45 10.74
C ASP A 127 -0.14 8.07 10.11
N ILE A 128 0.21 7.06 10.91
CA ILE A 128 0.20 5.65 10.50
C ILE A 128 -1.22 5.14 10.33
N LEU A 129 -2.10 5.41 11.32
CA LEU A 129 -3.49 4.97 11.29
C LEU A 129 -4.22 5.53 10.06
N VAL A 130 -4.12 6.85 9.84
CA VAL A 130 -4.74 7.50 8.69
C VAL A 130 -4.14 6.97 7.38
N GLY A 131 -2.82 6.82 7.29
CA GLY A 131 -2.16 6.22 6.13
C GLY A 131 -2.65 4.80 5.85
N ALA A 132 -2.79 3.96 6.88
CA ALA A 132 -3.31 2.59 6.74
C ALA A 132 -4.76 2.56 6.22
N ILE A 133 -5.63 3.45 6.71
CA ILE A 133 -7.02 3.57 6.24
C ILE A 133 -7.04 3.97 4.76
N PHE A 134 -6.33 5.03 4.38
CA PHE A 134 -6.25 5.48 2.98
C PHE A 134 -5.68 4.39 2.07
N GLY A 135 -4.59 3.74 2.48
CA GLY A 135 -4.00 2.64 1.73
C GLY A 135 -4.96 1.47 1.52
N THR A 136 -5.73 1.12 2.55
CA THR A 136 -6.74 0.06 2.48
C THR A 136 -7.87 0.41 1.50
N ILE A 137 -8.41 1.64 1.58
CA ILE A 137 -9.47 2.11 0.68
C ILE A 137 -8.97 2.10 -0.78
N ASN A 138 -7.79 2.68 -1.02
CA ASN A 138 -7.15 2.73 -2.34
C ASN A 138 -6.99 1.31 -2.93
N ALA A 139 -6.50 0.36 -2.14
CA ALA A 139 -6.34 -1.03 -2.56
C ALA A 139 -7.68 -1.70 -2.93
N ILE A 140 -8.73 -1.51 -2.12
CA ILE A 140 -10.05 -2.11 -2.38
C ILE A 140 -10.65 -1.55 -3.67
N VAL A 141 -10.58 -0.24 -3.87
CA VAL A 141 -11.10 0.42 -5.07
C VAL A 141 -10.35 -0.07 -6.31
N LEU A 142 -9.03 -0.01 -6.28
CA LEU A 142 -8.23 -0.42 -7.43
C LEU A 142 -8.34 -1.92 -7.72
N PHE A 143 -8.46 -2.76 -6.71
CA PHE A 143 -8.70 -4.19 -6.89
C PHE A 143 -10.02 -4.47 -7.60
N LYS A 144 -11.10 -3.76 -7.29
CA LYS A 144 -12.38 -3.87 -8.00
C LYS A 144 -12.24 -3.46 -9.47
N ILE A 145 -11.56 -2.34 -9.74
CA ILE A 145 -11.29 -1.86 -11.11
C ILE A 145 -10.45 -2.89 -11.88
N TYR A 146 -9.41 -3.42 -11.26
CA TYR A 146 -8.55 -4.45 -11.84
C TYR A 146 -9.35 -5.70 -12.23
N LEU A 147 -10.22 -6.20 -11.35
CA LEU A 147 -11.07 -7.34 -11.63
C LEU A 147 -12.08 -7.06 -12.76
N TYR A 148 -12.66 -5.87 -12.78
CA TYR A 148 -13.60 -5.47 -13.85
C TYR A 148 -12.91 -5.45 -15.21
N SER A 149 -11.74 -4.81 -15.31
CA SER A 149 -10.95 -4.75 -16.53
C SER A 149 -10.49 -6.13 -17.01
N PHE A 150 -10.11 -7.00 -16.06
CA PHE A 150 -9.73 -8.38 -16.35
C PHE A 150 -10.87 -9.21 -16.94
N ASN A 151 -12.08 -9.09 -16.40
CA ASN A 151 -13.28 -9.81 -16.88
C ASN A 151 -13.74 -9.29 -18.24
N PHE A 152 -13.72 -7.97 -18.45
CA PHE A 152 -14.14 -7.35 -19.70
C PHE A 152 -13.29 -7.82 -20.88
N LEU A 153 -11.97 -7.81 -20.70
CA LEU A 153 -11.02 -8.14 -21.78
C LEU A 153 -10.86 -9.66 -22.05
N ASN A 154 -11.38 -10.52 -21.18
CA ASN A 154 -11.38 -11.97 -21.40
C ASN A 154 -12.72 -12.47 -22.00
N LYS A 155 -13.72 -11.60 -22.17
CA LYS A 155 -14.97 -11.91 -22.83
C LYS A 155 -14.95 -11.58 -24.34
N SER A 156 -14.02 -10.73 -24.76
CA SER A 156 -13.72 -10.43 -26.17
C SER A 156 -12.58 -11.33 -26.68
#